data_fa2a18495d1fce350ad8af4c504297af
#
_entry.id   fa2a18495d1fce350ad8af4c504297af
#
_cell.length_a   1.000
_cell.length_b   1.000
_cell.length_c   1.000
_cell.angle_alpha   90.00
_cell.angle_beta   90.00
_cell.angle_gamma   90.00
#
_symmetry.space_group_name_H-M   'P 1'
#
loop_
_entity.id
_entity.type
_entity.pdbx_description
1 polymer ?
#
loop_
_entity_poly.entity_id
_entity_poly.type
_entity_poly.pdbx_seq_one_letter_code
_entity_poly.pdbx_strand_id
1 'polypeptide(L)'
;SIFIVIFSLLLIFIISNKNISSAIELSKNSIISQDFQDKINNLTSGSEKIAFLTFDDGPNVSITPKVLDILKETDVKASFFVIGRNVDLYPDIVKRAYNEGHFIANHGYSHNNSILYKSKESFINEISKTDAAISNAIGISNYCSHVFRFPNGFMSPNNKKIKKQAISWLDEINYAYIDWNCLNNDSVKKYNNYQLLNNLKKTCKGKNTLVILMHDTKDVSNSSNVLKESIDYLKSEGYIFKNFYDILE
;
A
#
# COMPACT_ATOMS: atom_id res chain seq x y z
N SER A 1 -12.56 29.22 -20.71
CA SER A 1 -11.57 28.83 -19.70
C SER A 1 -12.16 28.58 -18.30
N ILE A 2 -13.23 29.31 -17.91
CA ILE A 2 -13.89 29.13 -16.58
C ILE A 2 -14.62 27.77 -16.50
N PHE A 3 -15.23 27.29 -17.57
CA PHE A 3 -15.91 26.00 -17.62
C PHE A 3 -14.98 24.81 -17.43
N ILE A 4 -13.73 24.88 -17.91
CA ILE A 4 -12.74 23.78 -17.75
C ILE A 4 -12.27 23.70 -16.30
N VAL A 5 -12.09 24.84 -15.64
CA VAL A 5 -11.68 24.88 -14.22
C VAL A 5 -12.78 24.36 -13.30
N ILE A 6 -14.04 24.70 -13.58
CA ILE A 6 -15.20 24.21 -12.81
C ILE A 6 -15.35 22.70 -12.99
N PHE A 7 -15.14 22.18 -14.22
CA PHE A 7 -15.26 20.75 -14.49
C PHE A 7 -14.13 19.95 -13.82
N SER A 8 -12.88 20.49 -13.81
CA SER A 8 -11.76 19.84 -13.11
C SER A 8 -11.93 19.87 -11.59
N LEU A 9 -12.44 20.96 -11.02
CA LEU A 9 -12.74 21.06 -9.59
C LEU A 9 -13.89 20.12 -9.19
N LEU A 10 -14.90 19.98 -10.03
CA LEU A 10 -16.03 19.06 -9.81
C LEU A 10 -15.56 17.60 -9.87
N LEU A 11 -14.67 17.27 -10.81
CA LEU A 11 -14.11 15.92 -10.93
C LEU A 11 -13.23 15.55 -9.73
N ILE A 12 -12.37 16.46 -9.27
CA ILE A 12 -11.55 16.30 -8.06
C ILE A 12 -12.44 16.11 -6.83
N PHE A 13 -13.54 16.89 -6.72
CA PHE A 13 -14.49 16.78 -5.62
C PHE A 13 -15.24 15.43 -5.64
N ILE A 14 -15.62 14.93 -6.81
CA ILE A 14 -16.28 13.64 -6.98
C ILE A 14 -15.34 12.49 -6.64
N ILE A 15 -14.07 12.54 -7.09
CA ILE A 15 -13.05 11.52 -6.78
C ILE A 15 -12.72 11.51 -5.29
N SER A 16 -12.57 12.69 -4.68
CA SER A 16 -12.33 12.82 -3.24
C SER A 16 -13.51 12.27 -2.42
N ASN A 17 -14.73 12.59 -2.82
CA ASN A 17 -15.93 12.07 -2.14
C ASN A 17 -16.10 10.56 -2.33
N LYS A 18 -15.72 10.00 -3.48
CA LYS A 18 -15.77 8.56 -3.72
C LYS A 18 -14.79 7.82 -2.80
N ASN A 19 -13.56 8.30 -2.68
CA ASN A 19 -12.56 7.72 -1.79
C ASN A 19 -12.94 7.85 -0.30
N ILE A 20 -13.53 8.99 0.11
CA ILE A 20 -14.07 9.18 1.46
C ILE A 20 -15.25 8.23 1.71
N SER A 21 -16.13 8.06 0.74
CA SER A 21 -17.26 7.12 0.85
C SER A 21 -16.75 5.68 1.01
N SER A 22 -15.80 5.24 0.20
CA SER A 22 -15.20 3.90 0.29
C SER A 22 -14.46 3.68 1.61
N ALA A 23 -13.73 4.68 2.12
CA ALA A 23 -13.05 4.59 3.41
C ALA A 23 -14.03 4.58 4.60
N ILE A 24 -15.13 5.35 4.50
CA ILE A 24 -16.21 5.33 5.51
C ILE A 24 -16.94 3.98 5.45
N GLU A 25 -17.11 3.40 4.29
CA GLU A 25 -17.72 2.10 4.12
C GLU A 25 -16.82 0.98 4.67
N LEU A 26 -15.51 1.04 4.42
CA LEU A 26 -14.51 0.18 5.06
C LEU A 26 -14.53 0.28 6.58
N SER A 27 -14.70 1.47 7.14
CA SER A 27 -14.76 1.66 8.58
C SER A 27 -16.08 1.18 9.21
N LYS A 28 -17.17 1.09 8.42
CA LYS A 28 -18.50 0.68 8.87
C LYS A 28 -18.78 -0.81 8.65
N ASN A 29 -18.21 -1.41 7.62
CA ASN A 29 -18.42 -2.82 7.31
C ASN A 29 -17.50 -3.68 8.17
N SER A 30 -18.03 -4.15 9.27
CA SER A 30 -17.37 -5.12 10.17
C SER A 30 -17.19 -6.53 9.56
N ILE A 31 -17.55 -6.72 8.29
CA ILE A 31 -17.47 -8.01 7.61
C ILE A 31 -16.85 -7.78 6.24
N ILE A 32 -15.53 -7.73 6.20
CA ILE A 32 -14.85 -8.08 4.96
C ILE A 32 -14.85 -9.61 4.92
N SER A 33 -15.65 -10.12 4.02
CA SER A 33 -15.88 -11.52 3.83
C SER A 33 -14.60 -12.23 3.39
N GLN A 34 -14.53 -13.54 3.59
CA GLN A 34 -13.59 -14.45 2.93
C GLN A 34 -13.43 -14.11 1.42
N ASP A 35 -14.47 -13.58 0.80
CA ASP A 35 -14.52 -13.01 -0.54
C ASP A 35 -13.39 -12.00 -0.82
N PHE A 36 -13.00 -11.16 0.14
CA PHE A 36 -11.93 -10.18 -0.08
C PHE A 36 -10.54 -10.82 -0.16
N GLN A 37 -10.23 -11.79 0.71
CA GLN A 37 -8.99 -12.55 0.60
C GLN A 37 -8.97 -13.36 -0.70
N ASP A 38 -10.12 -13.90 -1.14
CA ASP A 38 -10.23 -14.61 -2.40
C ASP A 38 -10.07 -13.68 -3.60
N LYS A 39 -10.60 -12.46 -3.57
CA LYS A 39 -10.31 -11.41 -4.58
C LYS A 39 -8.82 -11.11 -4.65
N ILE A 40 -8.15 -10.94 -3.50
CA ILE A 40 -6.70 -10.72 -3.43
C ILE A 40 -5.94 -11.93 -4.01
N ASN A 41 -6.29 -13.14 -3.62
CA ASN A 41 -5.63 -14.37 -4.11
C ASN A 41 -5.77 -14.53 -5.63
N ASN A 42 -6.89 -14.07 -6.19
CA ASN A 42 -7.20 -14.15 -7.60
C ASN A 42 -6.74 -12.94 -8.43
N LEU A 43 -6.17 -11.88 -7.79
CA LEU A 43 -5.73 -10.67 -8.49
C LEU A 43 -4.82 -10.94 -9.69
N THR A 44 -3.95 -11.96 -9.59
CA THR A 44 -2.95 -12.26 -10.62
C THR A 44 -3.45 -13.22 -11.69
N SER A 45 -4.70 -13.69 -11.62
CA SER A 45 -5.29 -14.62 -12.59
C SER A 45 -5.93 -13.93 -13.80
N GLY A 46 -6.09 -12.61 -13.77
CA GLY A 46 -6.69 -11.81 -14.84
C GLY A 46 -5.81 -11.71 -16.09
N SER A 47 -6.46 -11.42 -17.23
CA SER A 47 -5.78 -11.17 -18.52
C SER A 47 -5.44 -9.70 -18.75
N GLU A 48 -6.02 -8.78 -17.98
CA GLU A 48 -5.78 -7.35 -18.10
C GLU A 48 -4.43 -6.94 -17.52
N LYS A 49 -3.76 -6.00 -18.18
CA LYS A 49 -2.51 -5.42 -17.66
C LYS A 49 -2.80 -4.37 -16.59
N ILE A 50 -2.75 -4.80 -15.33
CA ILE A 50 -3.01 -3.95 -14.16
C ILE A 50 -1.75 -3.90 -13.29
N ALA A 51 -1.40 -2.71 -12.82
CA ALA A 51 -0.29 -2.49 -11.89
C ALA A 51 -0.79 -1.82 -10.60
N PHE A 52 -0.57 -2.50 -9.47
CA PHE A 52 -0.72 -1.96 -8.13
C PHE A 52 0.66 -1.57 -7.61
N LEU A 53 0.95 -0.25 -7.56
CA LEU A 53 2.14 0.25 -6.87
C LEU A 53 1.92 0.19 -5.38
N THR A 54 2.83 -0.45 -4.66
CA THR A 54 2.77 -0.54 -3.19
C THR A 54 4.08 -0.09 -2.57
N PHE A 55 3.98 0.67 -1.47
CA PHE A 55 5.11 1.19 -0.72
C PHE A 55 5.02 0.72 0.72
N ASP A 56 6.10 0.11 1.21
CA ASP A 56 6.21 -0.38 2.58
C ASP A 56 7.11 0.53 3.43
N ASP A 57 6.97 0.44 4.76
CA ASP A 57 7.81 1.04 5.81
C ASP A 57 7.66 2.54 6.04
N GLY A 58 6.90 3.25 5.22
CA GLY A 58 6.58 4.67 5.43
C GLY A 58 5.65 4.94 6.63
N PRO A 59 5.28 6.21 6.85
CA PRO A 59 5.81 7.37 6.18
C PRO A 59 7.21 7.77 6.65
N ASN A 60 7.98 8.41 5.74
CA ASN A 60 9.27 9.04 6.03
C ASN A 60 9.26 10.51 5.61
N VAL A 61 9.75 11.39 6.47
CA VAL A 61 9.70 12.85 6.25
C VAL A 61 10.40 13.31 4.97
N SER A 62 11.43 12.59 4.51
CA SER A 62 12.24 13.00 3.36
C SER A 62 11.90 12.27 2.06
N ILE A 63 11.31 11.09 2.14
CA ILE A 63 11.09 10.22 0.98
C ILE A 63 9.62 10.18 0.58
N THR A 64 8.71 9.92 1.51
CA THR A 64 7.27 9.79 1.21
C THR A 64 6.70 11.03 0.50
N PRO A 65 7.04 12.30 0.87
CA PRO A 65 6.57 13.46 0.13
C PRO A 65 7.02 13.48 -1.33
N LYS A 66 8.26 13.04 -1.63
CA LYS A 66 8.76 12.96 -3.01
C LYS A 66 8.02 11.90 -3.82
N VAL A 67 7.72 10.76 -3.20
CA VAL A 67 6.90 9.71 -3.82
C VAL A 67 5.52 10.26 -4.16
N LEU A 68 4.87 10.97 -3.23
CA LEU A 68 3.55 11.59 -3.45
C LEU A 68 3.58 12.64 -4.57
N ASP A 69 4.64 13.47 -4.64
CA ASP A 69 4.80 14.46 -5.70
C ASP A 69 4.88 13.79 -7.09
N ILE A 70 5.64 12.70 -7.23
CA ILE A 70 5.77 11.93 -8.46
C ILE A 70 4.44 11.25 -8.83
N LEU A 71 3.76 10.63 -7.86
CA LEU A 71 2.47 10.00 -8.09
C LEU A 71 1.42 11.01 -8.57
N LYS A 72 1.43 12.21 -7.99
CA LYS A 72 0.58 13.33 -8.41
C LYS A 72 0.92 13.81 -9.83
N GLU A 73 2.21 14.00 -10.15
CA GLU A 73 2.68 14.41 -11.48
C GLU A 73 2.28 13.40 -12.56
N THR A 74 2.35 12.11 -12.24
CA THR A 74 2.07 11.01 -13.18
C THR A 74 0.60 10.58 -13.20
N ASP A 75 -0.25 11.19 -12.37
CA ASP A 75 -1.67 10.83 -12.16
C ASP A 75 -1.85 9.33 -11.84
N VAL A 76 -1.05 8.82 -10.91
CA VAL A 76 -1.09 7.42 -10.46
C VAL A 76 -1.49 7.37 -9.00
N LYS A 77 -2.38 6.46 -8.65
CA LYS A 77 -2.74 6.15 -7.25
C LYS A 77 -2.04 4.86 -6.82
N ALA A 78 -1.55 4.86 -5.58
CA ALA A 78 -0.80 3.77 -4.99
C ALA A 78 -1.42 3.30 -3.67
N SER A 79 -0.85 2.25 -3.08
CA SER A 79 -1.20 1.77 -1.75
C SER A 79 0.03 1.81 -0.85
N PHE A 80 -0.11 2.38 0.36
CA PHE A 80 0.97 2.54 1.33
C PHE A 80 0.72 1.62 2.52
N PHE A 81 1.63 0.69 2.77
CA PHE A 81 1.64 -0.18 3.94
C PHE A 81 2.48 0.49 5.03
N VAL A 82 1.81 1.22 5.90
CA VAL A 82 2.47 2.11 6.84
C VAL A 82 2.82 1.43 8.16
N ILE A 83 3.95 1.83 8.73
CA ILE A 83 4.35 1.48 10.10
C ILE A 83 3.70 2.45 11.07
N GLY A 84 2.88 1.95 12.01
CA GLY A 84 2.07 2.79 12.90
C GLY A 84 2.87 3.83 13.68
N ARG A 85 4.05 3.47 14.22
CA ARG A 85 4.93 4.45 14.91
C ARG A 85 5.40 5.58 14.00
N ASN A 86 5.56 5.32 12.69
CA ASN A 86 5.94 6.36 11.74
C ASN A 86 4.74 7.26 11.39
N VAL A 87 3.52 6.70 11.41
CA VAL A 87 2.28 7.49 11.29
C VAL A 87 2.15 8.47 12.46
N ASP A 88 2.39 8.02 13.69
CA ASP A 88 2.37 8.91 14.87
C ASP A 88 3.41 10.03 14.77
N LEU A 89 4.58 9.77 14.18
CA LEU A 89 5.62 10.78 13.99
C LEU A 89 5.32 11.76 12.85
N TYR A 90 4.64 11.31 11.80
CA TYR A 90 4.42 12.08 10.58
C TYR A 90 2.96 12.01 10.08
N PRO A 91 1.96 12.33 10.93
CA PRO A 91 0.54 12.17 10.60
C PRO A 91 0.10 12.99 9.38
N ASP A 92 0.67 14.18 9.18
CA ASP A 92 0.31 15.05 8.06
C ASP A 92 0.68 14.45 6.70
N ILE A 93 1.74 13.62 6.64
CA ILE A 93 2.14 12.93 5.41
C ILE A 93 1.09 11.86 5.07
N VAL A 94 0.63 11.09 6.05
CA VAL A 94 -0.43 10.08 5.85
C VAL A 94 -1.75 10.74 5.47
N LYS A 95 -2.11 11.85 6.14
CA LYS A 95 -3.29 12.65 5.80
C LYS A 95 -3.21 13.15 4.35
N ARG A 96 -2.04 13.63 3.91
CA ARG A 96 -1.81 14.04 2.52
C ARG A 96 -2.02 12.86 1.57
N ALA A 97 -1.36 11.72 1.82
CA ALA A 97 -1.48 10.53 0.98
C ALA A 97 -2.94 10.09 0.84
N TYR A 98 -3.68 10.03 1.95
CA TYR A 98 -5.11 9.72 1.97
C TYR A 98 -5.95 10.71 1.15
N ASN A 99 -5.74 12.03 1.35
CA ASN A 99 -6.48 13.08 0.64
C ASN A 99 -6.17 13.11 -0.87
N GLU A 100 -4.99 12.66 -1.27
CA GLU A 100 -4.60 12.51 -2.69
C GLU A 100 -5.15 11.21 -3.32
N GLY A 101 -5.92 10.40 -2.57
CA GLY A 101 -6.61 9.20 -3.06
C GLY A 101 -5.78 7.93 -3.03
N HIS A 102 -4.71 7.92 -2.28
CA HIS A 102 -3.92 6.71 -2.06
C HIS A 102 -4.55 5.82 -0.97
N PHE A 103 -4.43 4.51 -1.13
CA PHE A 103 -4.91 3.55 -0.14
C PHE A 103 -3.89 3.43 1.00
N ILE A 104 -4.35 3.55 2.25
CA ILE A 104 -3.49 3.43 3.43
C ILE A 104 -3.76 2.09 4.10
N ALA A 105 -2.76 1.22 4.12
CA ALA A 105 -2.83 -0.15 4.64
C ALA A 105 -1.90 -0.34 5.85
N ASN A 106 -2.06 -1.46 6.53
CA ASN A 106 -1.40 -1.77 7.80
C ASN A 106 -0.14 -2.63 7.59
N HIS A 107 1.01 -2.19 8.15
CA HIS A 107 2.29 -2.92 8.17
C HIS A 107 2.79 -3.26 9.58
N GLY A 108 1.90 -3.23 10.56
CA GLY A 108 2.23 -3.33 11.99
C GLY A 108 2.71 -2.00 12.57
N TYR A 109 2.76 -1.94 13.90
CA TYR A 109 3.09 -0.70 14.59
C TYR A 109 4.59 -0.47 14.72
N SER A 110 5.33 -1.50 15.15
CA SER A 110 6.75 -1.38 15.49
C SER A 110 7.70 -1.84 14.39
N HIS A 111 7.23 -2.63 13.42
CA HIS A 111 8.03 -3.39 12.46
C HIS A 111 9.10 -4.26 13.15
N ASN A 112 8.83 -4.70 14.37
CA ASN A 112 9.73 -5.56 15.15
C ASN A 112 9.17 -6.98 15.26
N ASN A 113 9.81 -7.93 14.60
CA ASN A 113 9.37 -9.32 14.55
C ASN A 113 9.29 -9.96 15.95
N SER A 114 10.15 -9.58 16.90
CA SER A 114 10.14 -10.11 18.26
C SER A 114 8.94 -9.63 19.07
N ILE A 115 8.37 -8.47 18.71
CA ILE A 115 7.15 -7.95 19.30
C ILE A 115 5.94 -8.47 18.54
N LEU A 116 5.93 -8.32 17.22
CA LEU A 116 4.82 -8.69 16.35
C LEU A 116 4.42 -10.17 16.50
N TYR A 117 5.42 -11.07 16.55
CA TYR A 117 5.18 -12.51 16.59
C TYR A 117 5.34 -13.12 18.01
N LYS A 118 5.29 -12.30 19.06
CA LYS A 118 5.43 -12.77 20.45
C LYS A 118 4.25 -13.63 20.90
N SER A 119 3.03 -13.21 20.57
CA SER A 119 1.77 -13.90 20.84
C SER A 119 0.67 -13.41 19.91
N LYS A 120 -0.50 -14.06 19.91
CA LYS A 120 -1.70 -13.59 19.21
C LYS A 120 -2.11 -12.18 19.65
N GLU A 121 -2.14 -11.95 20.96
CA GLU A 121 -2.51 -10.65 21.54
C GLU A 121 -1.54 -9.55 21.09
N SER A 122 -0.24 -9.86 21.06
CA SER A 122 0.78 -8.92 20.58
C SER A 122 0.59 -8.61 19.10
N PHE A 123 0.30 -9.62 18.27
CA PHE A 123 0.05 -9.45 16.84
C PHE A 123 -1.17 -8.56 16.58
N ILE A 124 -2.30 -8.84 17.23
CA ILE A 124 -3.52 -8.04 17.10
C ILE A 124 -3.30 -6.61 17.62
N ASN A 125 -2.57 -6.44 18.72
CA ASN A 125 -2.27 -5.12 19.27
C ASN A 125 -1.38 -4.28 18.34
N GLU A 126 -0.42 -4.86 17.63
CA GLU A 126 0.39 -4.17 16.61
C GLU A 126 -0.51 -3.65 15.46
N ILE A 127 -1.49 -4.44 15.01
CA ILE A 127 -2.45 -4.03 13.98
C ILE A 127 -3.36 -2.93 14.50
N SER A 128 -4.00 -3.13 15.65
CA SER A 128 -4.96 -2.17 16.23
C SER A 128 -4.32 -0.82 16.54
N LYS A 129 -3.07 -0.79 17.03
CA LYS A 129 -2.33 0.46 17.24
C LYS A 129 -2.05 1.20 15.94
N THR A 130 -1.75 0.48 14.88
CA THR A 130 -1.53 1.08 13.55
C THR A 130 -2.82 1.68 13.01
N ASP A 131 -3.96 0.96 13.12
CA ASP A 131 -5.27 1.48 12.73
C ASP A 131 -5.63 2.75 13.49
N ALA A 132 -5.39 2.76 14.81
CA ALA A 132 -5.63 3.95 15.64
C ALA A 132 -4.76 5.14 15.20
N ALA A 133 -3.48 4.90 14.88
CA ALA A 133 -2.58 5.94 14.37
C ALA A 133 -3.08 6.47 13.00
N ILE A 134 -3.47 5.59 12.09
CA ILE A 134 -4.04 5.99 10.78
C ILE A 134 -5.33 6.78 10.97
N SER A 135 -6.28 6.27 11.78
CA SER A 135 -7.54 6.94 12.11
C SER A 135 -7.32 8.38 12.58
N ASN A 136 -6.40 8.55 13.54
CA ASN A 136 -6.05 9.86 14.09
C ASN A 136 -5.45 10.77 13.03
N ALA A 137 -4.53 10.26 12.19
CA ALA A 137 -3.84 11.04 11.16
C ALA A 137 -4.81 11.55 10.09
N ILE A 138 -5.72 10.70 9.60
CA ILE A 138 -6.66 11.06 8.53
C ILE A 138 -7.94 11.73 9.06
N GLY A 139 -8.21 11.64 10.36
CA GLY A 139 -9.41 12.22 10.98
C GLY A 139 -10.70 11.45 10.74
N ILE A 140 -10.60 10.13 10.48
CA ILE A 140 -11.75 9.23 10.30
C ILE A 140 -11.78 8.24 11.46
N SER A 141 -12.80 8.37 12.31
CA SER A 141 -12.98 7.50 13.48
C SER A 141 -13.15 6.04 13.04
N ASN A 142 -12.43 5.14 13.72
CA ASN A 142 -12.48 3.71 13.48
C ASN A 142 -12.11 3.30 12.04
N TYR A 143 -11.25 4.07 11.38
CA TYR A 143 -10.70 3.64 10.09
C TYR A 143 -9.99 2.30 10.23
N CYS A 144 -10.26 1.39 9.34
CA CYS A 144 -9.61 0.10 9.21
C CYS A 144 -9.43 -0.20 7.73
N SER A 145 -8.22 -0.48 7.30
CA SER A 145 -7.94 -0.81 5.88
C SER A 145 -8.35 -2.24 5.54
N HIS A 146 -8.46 -3.10 6.55
CA HIS A 146 -8.66 -4.55 6.41
C HIS A 146 -7.59 -5.26 5.54
N VAL A 147 -6.48 -4.58 5.24
CA VAL A 147 -5.37 -5.13 4.46
C VAL A 147 -4.08 -5.02 5.25
N PHE A 148 -3.45 -6.16 5.45
CA PHE A 148 -2.18 -6.28 6.15
C PHE A 148 -1.09 -6.80 5.21
N ARG A 149 0.11 -6.29 5.35
CA ARG A 149 1.30 -6.92 4.78
C ARG A 149 2.24 -7.33 5.90
N PHE A 150 2.64 -8.58 5.89
CA PHE A 150 3.59 -9.08 6.88
C PHE A 150 4.96 -8.39 6.69
N PRO A 151 5.57 -7.82 7.75
CA PRO A 151 6.96 -7.39 7.71
C PRO A 151 7.87 -8.48 7.13
N ASN A 152 8.69 -8.10 6.13
CA ASN A 152 9.51 -9.00 5.33
C ASN A 152 8.74 -10.00 4.44
N GLY A 153 7.43 -9.85 4.26
CA GLY A 153 6.56 -10.71 3.47
C GLY A 153 6.15 -12.02 4.16
N PHE A 154 4.96 -12.50 3.81
CA PHE A 154 4.44 -13.78 4.29
C PHE A 154 5.32 -14.96 3.83
N MET A 155 5.77 -14.93 2.57
CA MET A 155 6.58 -16.01 1.97
C MET A 155 8.01 -16.08 2.48
N SER A 156 8.51 -15.07 3.19
CA SER A 156 9.83 -15.09 3.81
C SER A 156 9.96 -16.28 4.78
N PRO A 157 11.10 -17.01 4.80
CA PRO A 157 11.29 -18.15 5.66
C PRO A 157 11.30 -17.81 7.16
N ASN A 158 11.63 -16.55 7.48
CA ASN A 158 11.66 -16.08 8.86
C ASN A 158 10.26 -16.09 9.46
N ASN A 159 10.12 -16.65 10.66
CA ASN A 159 8.85 -16.74 11.40
C ASN A 159 7.72 -17.51 10.66
N LYS A 160 8.05 -18.36 9.69
CA LYS A 160 7.08 -19.04 8.81
C LYS A 160 5.97 -19.77 9.58
N LYS A 161 6.32 -20.46 10.69
CA LYS A 161 5.33 -21.22 11.49
C LYS A 161 4.28 -20.29 12.10
N ILE A 162 4.72 -19.19 12.72
CA ILE A 162 3.80 -18.28 13.38
C ILE A 162 3.03 -17.40 12.39
N LYS A 163 3.62 -17.04 11.25
CA LYS A 163 2.90 -16.36 10.15
C LYS A 163 1.73 -17.19 9.64
N LYS A 164 1.89 -18.52 9.51
CA LYS A 164 0.79 -19.41 9.14
C LYS A 164 -0.33 -19.43 10.17
N GLN A 165 0.01 -19.37 11.46
CA GLN A 165 -0.99 -19.24 12.53
C GLN A 165 -1.66 -17.87 12.51
N ALA A 166 -0.91 -16.82 12.19
CA ALA A 166 -1.41 -15.46 12.13
C ALA A 166 -2.47 -15.22 11.03
N ILE A 167 -2.57 -16.10 10.03
CA ILE A 167 -3.68 -16.06 9.06
C ILE A 167 -5.02 -16.15 9.79
N SER A 168 -5.20 -17.15 10.68
CA SER A 168 -6.44 -17.27 11.43
C SER A 168 -6.69 -16.10 12.38
N TRP A 169 -5.63 -15.46 12.88
CA TRP A 169 -5.77 -14.25 13.71
C TRP A 169 -6.21 -13.03 12.88
N LEU A 170 -5.74 -12.92 11.64
CA LEU A 170 -6.21 -11.90 10.69
C LEU A 170 -7.69 -12.12 10.36
N ASP A 171 -8.10 -13.37 10.08
CA ASP A 171 -9.50 -13.71 9.80
C ASP A 171 -10.42 -13.31 10.96
N GLU A 172 -10.01 -13.55 12.22
CA GLU A 172 -10.79 -13.18 13.40
C GLU A 172 -11.02 -11.67 13.55
N ILE A 173 -10.13 -10.84 13.00
CA ILE A 173 -10.26 -9.38 13.02
C ILE A 173 -10.64 -8.80 11.66
N ASN A 174 -11.12 -9.62 10.74
CA ASN A 174 -11.53 -9.24 9.39
C ASN A 174 -10.42 -8.56 8.57
N TYR A 175 -9.22 -9.12 8.58
CA TYR A 175 -8.10 -8.67 7.81
C TYR A 175 -7.71 -9.68 6.73
N ALA A 176 -7.51 -9.21 5.51
CA ALA A 176 -6.81 -9.95 4.48
C ALA A 176 -5.32 -9.58 4.47
N TYR A 177 -4.49 -10.44 3.88
CA TYR A 177 -3.08 -10.13 3.70
C TYR A 177 -2.66 -10.25 2.23
N ILE A 178 -1.63 -9.50 1.86
CA ILE A 178 -1.08 -9.52 0.51
C ILE A 178 0.43 -9.35 0.51
N ASP A 179 1.13 -10.20 -0.25
CA ASP A 179 2.51 -10.02 -0.62
C ASP A 179 2.61 -9.29 -1.98
N TRP A 180 3.65 -9.55 -2.74
CA TRP A 180 3.92 -8.96 -4.06
C TRP A 180 4.38 -10.04 -5.04
N ASN A 181 4.29 -9.73 -6.31
CA ASN A 181 4.81 -10.59 -7.38
C ASN A 181 5.83 -9.89 -8.29
N CYS A 182 6.09 -8.61 -8.05
CA CYS A 182 7.05 -7.78 -8.78
C CYS A 182 7.74 -6.82 -7.81
N LEU A 183 9.02 -6.52 -8.04
CA LEU A 183 9.80 -5.63 -7.18
C LEU A 183 11.03 -5.09 -7.92
N ASN A 184 11.55 -3.94 -7.46
CA ASN A 184 12.80 -3.35 -7.95
C ASN A 184 14.04 -3.74 -7.13
N ASN A 185 13.86 -4.50 -6.02
CA ASN A 185 14.92 -4.91 -5.09
C ASN A 185 15.57 -3.75 -4.31
N ASP A 186 14.88 -2.66 -4.08
CA ASP A 186 15.39 -1.48 -3.40
C ASP A 186 15.82 -1.72 -1.94
N SER A 187 15.25 -2.73 -1.27
CA SER A 187 15.57 -3.10 0.11
C SER A 187 16.71 -4.13 0.25
N VAL A 188 17.18 -4.74 -0.84
CA VAL A 188 18.17 -5.84 -0.77
C VAL A 188 19.58 -5.31 -0.58
N LYS A 189 19.95 -4.31 -1.36
CA LYS A 189 21.22 -3.58 -1.27
C LYS A 189 21.12 -2.26 -2.01
N LYS A 190 22.13 -1.40 -1.84
CA LYS A 190 22.18 -0.13 -2.53
C LYS A 190 22.45 -0.35 -4.04
N TYR A 191 21.40 -0.32 -4.84
CA TYR A 191 21.44 -0.33 -6.29
C TYR A 191 21.41 1.10 -6.85
N ASN A 192 21.98 1.32 -8.05
CA ASN A 192 21.74 2.56 -8.80
C ASN A 192 20.39 2.51 -9.55
N ASN A 193 19.96 3.65 -10.09
CA ASN A 193 18.66 3.76 -10.77
C ASN A 193 18.49 2.78 -11.93
N TYR A 194 19.53 2.60 -12.76
CA TYR A 194 19.53 1.66 -13.87
C TYR A 194 19.28 0.21 -13.39
N GLN A 195 19.95 -0.19 -12.31
CA GLN A 195 19.81 -1.53 -11.75
C GLN A 195 18.41 -1.74 -11.15
N LEU A 196 17.86 -0.73 -10.44
CA LEU A 196 16.52 -0.79 -9.89
C LEU A 196 15.47 -0.93 -11.00
N LEU A 197 15.56 -0.12 -12.05
CA LEU A 197 14.65 -0.19 -13.18
C LEU A 197 14.74 -1.54 -13.91
N ASN A 198 15.95 -2.06 -14.13
CA ASN A 198 16.14 -3.37 -14.75
C ASN A 198 15.60 -4.52 -13.88
N ASN A 199 15.74 -4.45 -12.56
CA ASN A 199 15.15 -5.42 -11.66
C ASN A 199 13.61 -5.40 -11.76
N LEU A 200 13.01 -4.21 -11.78
CA LEU A 200 11.57 -4.08 -12.02
C LEU A 200 11.17 -4.73 -13.33
N LYS A 201 11.78 -4.33 -14.45
CA LYS A 201 11.49 -4.89 -15.79
C LYS A 201 11.60 -6.41 -15.82
N LYS A 202 12.62 -6.96 -15.19
CA LYS A 202 12.86 -8.40 -15.12
C LYS A 202 11.79 -9.13 -14.31
N THR A 203 11.39 -8.58 -13.17
CA THR A 203 10.40 -9.22 -12.27
C THR A 203 8.97 -9.08 -12.76
N CYS A 204 8.66 -8.03 -13.55
CA CYS A 204 7.34 -7.83 -14.15
C CYS A 204 7.10 -8.65 -15.42
N LYS A 205 8.17 -9.09 -16.10
CA LYS A 205 8.09 -9.73 -17.41
C LYS A 205 7.12 -10.92 -17.42
N GLY A 206 6.21 -10.92 -18.39
CA GLY A 206 5.27 -12.02 -18.64
C GLY A 206 4.09 -12.10 -17.64
N LYS A 207 3.87 -11.06 -16.85
CA LYS A 207 2.75 -11.00 -15.91
C LYS A 207 1.73 -9.96 -16.37
N ASN A 208 0.44 -10.28 -16.22
CA ASN A 208 -0.64 -9.36 -16.55
C ASN A 208 -0.95 -8.45 -15.36
N THR A 209 -1.13 -9.00 -14.17
CA THR A 209 -1.37 -8.21 -12.98
C THR A 209 -0.13 -8.16 -12.09
N LEU A 210 0.27 -6.96 -11.72
CA LEU A 210 1.45 -6.68 -10.90
C LEU A 210 1.02 -6.12 -9.55
N VAL A 211 1.50 -6.74 -8.47
CA VAL A 211 1.59 -6.10 -7.15
C VAL A 211 3.07 -5.81 -6.93
N ILE A 212 3.43 -4.53 -7.01
CA ILE A 212 4.82 -4.08 -7.07
C ILE A 212 5.27 -3.60 -5.71
N LEU A 213 6.28 -4.25 -5.13
CA LEU A 213 6.91 -3.81 -3.88
C LEU A 213 7.96 -2.76 -4.17
N MET A 214 7.83 -1.63 -3.51
CA MET A 214 8.82 -0.58 -3.32
C MET A 214 8.79 -0.14 -1.85
N HIS A 215 9.75 0.67 -1.43
CA HIS A 215 9.79 1.23 -0.09
C HIS A 215 9.89 2.76 -0.16
N ASP A 216 9.25 3.45 0.78
CA ASP A 216 9.31 4.90 0.93
C ASP A 216 9.98 5.31 2.25
N THR A 217 11.01 4.55 2.64
CA THR A 217 11.82 4.77 3.84
C THR A 217 13.22 5.30 3.51
N LYS A 218 13.88 5.91 4.51
CA LYS A 218 15.23 6.50 4.37
C LYS A 218 16.31 5.48 4.02
N ASP A 219 16.16 4.24 4.47
CA ASP A 219 17.20 3.21 4.30
C ASP A 219 17.28 2.66 2.87
N VAL A 220 16.27 2.90 2.05
CA VAL A 220 16.17 2.49 0.64
C VAL A 220 16.09 3.73 -0.27
N SER A 221 17.12 4.52 -0.26
CA SER A 221 17.12 5.90 -0.76
C SER A 221 16.85 6.09 -2.26
N ASN A 222 16.74 5.04 -3.05
CA ASN A 222 16.74 5.18 -4.52
C ASN A 222 15.38 4.95 -5.19
N SER A 223 14.38 4.38 -4.50
CA SER A 223 13.07 4.09 -5.13
C SER A 223 12.38 5.33 -5.65
N SER A 224 12.37 6.43 -4.89
CA SER A 224 11.80 7.71 -5.35
C SER A 224 12.49 8.25 -6.60
N ASN A 225 13.81 8.03 -6.76
CA ASN A 225 14.58 8.52 -7.90
C ASN A 225 14.27 7.78 -9.21
N VAL A 226 13.77 6.54 -9.14
CA VAL A 226 13.46 5.70 -10.30
C VAL A 226 11.96 5.52 -10.52
N LEU A 227 11.15 6.08 -9.63
CA LEU A 227 9.69 5.87 -9.62
C LEU A 227 9.03 6.37 -10.90
N LYS A 228 9.36 7.60 -11.35
CA LYS A 228 8.81 8.17 -12.58
C LYS A 228 9.13 7.30 -13.80
N GLU A 229 10.40 6.92 -13.97
CA GLU A 229 10.84 6.05 -15.07
C GLU A 229 10.17 4.65 -15.01
N SER A 230 9.92 4.15 -13.80
CA SER A 230 9.20 2.88 -13.59
C SER A 230 7.75 2.98 -14.03
N ILE A 231 7.07 4.07 -13.69
CA ILE A 231 5.69 4.35 -14.11
C ILE A 231 5.61 4.52 -15.62
N ASP A 232 6.49 5.32 -16.22
CA ASP A 232 6.53 5.56 -17.66
C ASP A 232 6.77 4.25 -18.43
N TYR A 233 7.69 3.40 -17.95
CA TYR A 233 7.92 2.07 -18.50
C TYR A 233 6.66 1.21 -18.44
N LEU A 234 6.00 1.10 -17.29
CA LEU A 234 4.81 0.27 -17.14
C LEU A 234 3.65 0.77 -17.99
N LYS A 235 3.45 2.10 -18.11
CA LYS A 235 2.48 2.69 -19.04
C LYS A 235 2.80 2.34 -20.50
N SER A 236 4.06 2.38 -20.90
CA SER A 236 4.48 1.99 -22.26
C SER A 236 4.26 0.52 -22.57
N GLU A 237 4.30 -0.35 -21.54
CA GLU A 237 3.95 -1.76 -21.65
C GLU A 237 2.43 -2.01 -21.65
N GLY A 238 1.60 -0.96 -21.50
CA GLY A 238 0.14 -1.03 -21.53
C GLY A 238 -0.51 -1.34 -20.18
N TYR A 239 0.20 -1.19 -19.06
CA TYR A 239 -0.40 -1.34 -17.74
C TYR A 239 -1.23 -0.11 -17.38
N ILE A 240 -2.43 -0.35 -16.83
CA ILE A 240 -3.23 0.64 -16.12
C ILE A 240 -2.96 0.53 -14.63
N PHE A 241 -2.91 1.69 -13.95
CA PHE A 241 -2.63 1.72 -12.51
C PHE A 241 -3.94 1.72 -11.73
N LYS A 242 -3.97 0.90 -10.68
CA LYS A 242 -5.04 0.81 -9.69
C LYS A 242 -4.46 0.79 -8.28
N ASN A 243 -5.29 1.09 -7.28
CA ASN A 243 -4.96 0.84 -5.87
C ASN A 243 -5.98 -0.10 -5.23
N PHE A 244 -5.86 -0.39 -3.94
CA PHE A 244 -6.72 -1.41 -3.31
C PHE A 244 -8.17 -0.94 -3.08
N TYR A 245 -8.50 0.34 -3.25
CA TYR A 245 -9.91 0.74 -3.33
C TYR A 245 -10.61 0.10 -4.53
N ASP A 246 -9.92 -0.07 -5.66
CA ASP A 246 -10.47 -0.66 -6.88
C ASP A 246 -10.77 -2.18 -6.75
N ILE A 247 -10.24 -2.85 -5.71
CA ILE A 247 -10.52 -4.27 -5.44
C ILE A 247 -11.77 -4.40 -4.56
N LEU A 248 -12.05 -3.38 -3.75
CA LEU A 248 -13.16 -3.36 -2.80
C LEU A 248 -14.50 -3.05 -3.48
N GLU A 249 -14.46 -2.49 -4.68
CA GLU A 249 -15.63 -2.27 -5.54
C GLU A 249 -16.00 -3.56 -6.29
#